data_f21dd2469909fd20d163c5e9fb4d8001
#
_entry.id   f21dd2469909fd20d163c5e9fb4d8001
#
_cell.length_a   1.000
_cell.length_b   1.000
_cell.length_c   1.000
_cell.angle_alpha   90.00
_cell.angle_beta   90.00
_cell.angle_gamma   90.00
#
_symmetry.space_group_name_H-M   'P 1'
#
loop_
_entity.id
_entity.type
_entity.pdbx_description
1 polymer ?
#
loop_
_entity_poly.entity_id
_entity_poly.type
_entity_poly.pdbx_seq_one_letter_code
_entity_poly.pdbx_strand_id
1 'polypeptide(L)' 'MKLKVAIQTLDDKKGYIVTTNDGREFIVRNIDEAIELKEKLQNEN' A
#
# COMPACT_ATOMS: atom_id res chain seq x y z
N MET A 1 -5.20 16.41 7.34
CA MET A 1 -5.01 15.17 8.06
C MET A 1 -4.08 14.27 7.32
N LYS A 2 -3.34 13.46 8.03
CA LYS A 2 -2.38 12.60 7.39
C LYS A 2 -3.03 11.31 6.93
N LEU A 3 -2.64 10.86 5.76
CA LEU A 3 -3.10 9.60 5.23
C LEU A 3 -2.31 8.48 5.87
N LYS A 4 -3.00 7.47 6.33
CA LYS A 4 -2.34 6.30 6.90
C LYS A 4 -2.35 5.17 5.89
N VAL A 5 -1.21 4.57 5.67
CA VAL A 5 -1.06 3.52 4.68
C VAL A 5 -0.55 2.27 5.36
N ALA A 6 -1.19 1.15 5.09
CA ALA A 6 -0.79 -0.13 5.65
C ALA A 6 -0.44 -1.10 4.54
N ILE A 7 0.55 -1.94 4.77
CA ILE A 7 0.97 -2.93 3.80
C ILE A 7 0.83 -4.31 4.44
N GLN A 8 0.17 -5.23 3.75
CA GLN A 8 -0.02 -6.59 4.23
C GLN A 8 0.35 -7.57 3.13
N THR A 9 0.75 -8.77 3.53
CA THR A 9 1.05 -9.82 2.57
C THR A 9 -0.21 -10.53 2.16
N LEU A 10 -0.31 -10.88 0.89
CA LEU A 10 -1.41 -11.68 0.42
C LEU A 10 -1.18 -13.14 0.75
N ASP A 11 -2.27 -13.87 0.94
CA ASP A 11 -2.19 -15.26 1.32
C ASP A 11 -1.55 -16.13 0.26
N ASP A 12 -1.68 -15.76 -0.99
CA ASP A 12 -1.14 -16.50 -2.07
C ASP A 12 0.32 -16.33 -2.22
N LYS A 13 0.94 -15.46 -1.46
CA LYS A 13 2.35 -15.17 -1.48
C LYS A 13 2.81 -14.61 -2.79
N LYS A 14 1.92 -14.07 -3.58
CA LYS A 14 2.29 -13.53 -4.86
C LYS A 14 2.20 -12.03 -4.89
N GLY A 15 2.09 -11.40 -3.75
CA GLY A 15 2.04 -9.95 -3.76
C GLY A 15 1.70 -9.39 -2.41
N TYR A 16 1.44 -8.11 -2.40
CA TYR A 16 1.13 -7.38 -1.19
C TYR A 16 -0.08 -6.50 -1.43
N ILE A 17 -0.82 -6.23 -0.39
CA ILE A 17 -1.95 -5.32 -0.51
C ILE A 17 -1.65 -4.08 0.30
N VAL A 18 -1.86 -2.93 -0.32
CA VAL A 18 -1.64 -1.64 0.29
C VAL A 18 -3.00 -0.99 0.51
N THR A 19 -3.31 -0.67 1.74
CA THR A 19 -4.61 -0.07 2.05
C THR A 19 -4.41 1.28 2.71
N THR A 20 -5.38 2.15 2.54
CA THR A 20 -5.34 3.47 3.12
C THR A 20 -6.54 3.66 4.02
N ASN A 21 -6.42 4.59 4.94
CA ASN A 21 -7.49 4.85 5.90
C ASN A 21 -8.65 5.61 5.27
N ASP A 22 -8.52 6.02 4.01
CA ASP A 22 -9.63 6.67 3.33
C ASP A 22 -10.41 5.67 2.47
N GLY A 23 -10.10 4.39 2.54
CA GLY A 23 -10.91 3.38 1.87
C GLY A 23 -10.36 2.88 0.57
N ARG A 24 -9.13 3.22 0.21
CA ARG A 24 -8.56 2.74 -1.04
C ARG A 24 -7.72 1.48 -0.81
N GLU A 25 -7.66 0.65 -1.84
CA GLU A 25 -6.87 -0.57 -1.78
C GLU A 25 -6.11 -0.73 -3.07
N PHE A 26 -4.88 -1.19 -2.96
CA PHE A 26 -4.04 -1.42 -4.12
C PHE A 26 -3.34 -2.76 -3.95
N ILE A 27 -3.14 -3.48 -5.06
CA ILE A 27 -2.43 -4.74 -5.02
C ILE A 27 -1.16 -4.59 -5.85
N VAL A 28 -0.03 -4.94 -5.26
CA VAL A 28 1.26 -4.82 -5.92
C VAL A 28 1.96 -6.18 -5.89
N ARG A 29 3.01 -6.32 -6.69
CA ARG A 29 3.64 -7.62 -6.89
C ARG A 29 4.75 -7.90 -5.91
N ASN A 30 5.42 -6.87 -5.45
CA ASN A 30 6.57 -7.07 -4.56
C ASN A 30 6.62 -5.94 -3.55
N ILE A 31 7.49 -6.12 -2.57
CA ILE A 31 7.58 -5.18 -1.47
C ILE A 31 8.10 -3.83 -1.93
N ASP A 32 8.98 -3.81 -2.93
CA ASP A 32 9.50 -2.55 -3.43
C ASP A 32 8.39 -1.69 -4.00
N GLU A 33 7.48 -2.32 -4.74
CA GLU A 33 6.35 -1.59 -5.28
C GLU A 33 5.43 -1.10 -4.17
N ALA A 34 5.28 -1.90 -3.14
CA ALA A 34 4.44 -1.50 -2.01
C ALA A 34 5.01 -0.28 -1.31
N ILE A 35 6.32 -0.26 -1.11
CA ILE A 35 6.96 0.86 -0.44
C ILE A 35 6.87 2.11 -1.31
N GLU A 36 7.11 1.98 -2.61
CA GLU A 36 7.00 3.09 -3.51
C GLU A 36 5.60 3.68 -3.49
N LEU A 37 4.60 2.82 -3.55
CA LEU A 37 3.23 3.28 -3.54
C LEU A 37 2.88 3.96 -2.23
N LYS A 38 3.35 3.40 -1.13
CA LYS A 38 3.12 3.99 0.18
C LYS A 38 3.68 5.41 0.22
N GLU A 39 4.91 5.59 -0.25
CA GLU A 39 5.51 6.90 -0.22
C GLU A 39 4.77 7.88 -1.13
N LYS A 40 4.36 7.40 -2.31
CA LYS A 40 3.64 8.25 -3.20
C LYS A 40 2.31 8.70 -2.59
N LEU A 41 1.59 7.79 -1.96
CA LEU A 41 0.32 8.13 -1.35
C LEU A 41 0.50 9.10 -0.20
N GLN A 42 1.54 8.92 0.59
CA GLN A 42 1.78 9.81 1.71
C GLN A 42 2.21 11.19 1.24
N ASN A 43 2.90 11.26 0.11
CA ASN A 43 3.33 12.55 -0.41
C ASN A 43 2.19 13.33 -1.03
N GLU A 44 1.13 12.68 -1.45
CA GLU A 44 -0.01 13.36 -1.99
C GLU A 44 -0.71 14.18 -0.93
N ASN A 45 -0.49 13.85 0.29
CA ASN A 45 -1.13 14.51 1.37
C ASN A 45 -0.18 15.49 2.01
#